data_a2965f3fe7e460f109a6868acae792bb
#
_entry.id   a2965f3fe7e460f109a6868acae792bb
#
_cell.length_a   1.000
_cell.length_b   1.000
_cell.length_c   1.000
_cell.angle_alpha   90.00
_cell.angle_beta   90.00
_cell.angle_gamma   90.00
#
_symmetry.space_group_name_H-M   'P 1'
#
loop_
_entity.id
_entity.type
_entity.pdbx_description
1 polymer ?
#
loop_
_entity_poly.entity_id
_entity_poly.type
_entity_poly.pdbx_seq_one_letter_code
_entity_poly.pdbx_strand_id
1 'polypeptide(L)'
;MIDIALKKLCRCGKVVEYNKRMCDECKNKYDKSKKESYKEYKKNRKDNREQKFYSSKEWIIVRDIVRRKYNNICLYSYYVDKEIKYCNVIHHIIELKEDWDKRLDIDNLIPLSDKVHKIVHRAYDRSDKDKKEMQELLRELKRKYQKEFSANLKS
;
A
#
# COMPACT_ATOMS: atom_id res chain seq x y z
N MET A 1 34.76 13.69 -35.00
CA MET A 1 34.59 12.57 -34.03
C MET A 1 33.48 11.66 -34.55
N ILE A 2 33.79 10.40 -34.82
CA ILE A 2 32.81 9.44 -35.32
C ILE A 2 32.00 8.99 -34.08
N ASP A 3 30.70 9.35 -34.04
CA ASP A 3 29.79 8.96 -32.96
C ASP A 3 29.43 7.48 -33.18
N ILE A 4 30.13 6.60 -32.46
CA ILE A 4 29.88 5.14 -32.53
C ILE A 4 28.68 4.85 -31.64
N ALA A 5 27.46 4.97 -32.19
CA ALA A 5 26.26 4.59 -31.54
C ALA A 5 26.24 3.06 -31.31
N LEU A 6 26.42 2.64 -30.08
CA LEU A 6 26.31 1.23 -29.65
C LEU A 6 24.93 0.66 -29.98
N LYS A 7 24.90 -0.49 -30.66
CA LYS A 7 23.67 -1.20 -31.04
C LYS A 7 23.62 -2.58 -30.39
N LYS A 8 22.42 -3.12 -30.20
CA LYS A 8 22.16 -4.48 -29.70
C LYS A 8 21.00 -5.13 -30.44
N LEU A 9 20.85 -6.43 -30.28
CA LEU A 9 19.70 -7.16 -30.82
C LEU A 9 18.50 -7.11 -29.90
N CYS A 10 17.35 -6.79 -30.49
CA CYS A 10 16.07 -7.02 -29.84
C CYS A 10 15.79 -8.54 -29.80
N ARG A 11 14.92 -8.99 -28.87
CA ARG A 11 14.50 -10.40 -28.76
C ARG A 11 13.95 -11.00 -30.08
N CYS A 12 13.43 -10.17 -30.98
CA CYS A 12 12.94 -10.58 -32.30
C CYS A 12 14.03 -10.58 -33.40
N GLY A 13 15.29 -10.34 -33.05
CA GLY A 13 16.41 -10.29 -33.97
C GLY A 13 16.68 -8.93 -34.65
N LYS A 14 15.80 -7.93 -34.49
CA LYS A 14 16.02 -6.58 -35.04
C LYS A 14 17.10 -5.84 -34.26
N VAL A 15 17.95 -5.12 -34.97
CA VAL A 15 18.99 -4.26 -34.41
C VAL A 15 18.29 -3.00 -33.81
N VAL A 16 18.64 -2.66 -32.58
CA VAL A 16 18.15 -1.46 -31.86
C VAL A 16 19.31 -0.72 -31.22
N GLU A 17 19.12 0.53 -30.88
CA GLU A 17 20.07 1.29 -30.09
C GLU A 17 20.27 0.65 -28.72
N TYR A 18 21.44 0.74 -28.16
CA TYR A 18 21.82 0.06 -26.93
C TYR A 18 20.95 0.48 -25.73
N ASN A 19 20.52 1.76 -25.69
CA ASN A 19 19.63 2.33 -24.66
C ASN A 19 18.16 1.87 -24.79
N LYS A 20 17.71 1.40 -25.97
CA LYS A 20 16.34 0.88 -26.16
C LYS A 20 16.23 -0.55 -25.65
N ARG A 21 15.23 -0.83 -24.79
CA ARG A 21 14.97 -2.19 -24.27
C ARG A 21 14.57 -3.17 -25.36
N MET A 22 13.79 -2.73 -26.36
CA MET A 22 13.26 -3.53 -27.47
C MET A 22 12.93 -2.64 -28.68
N CYS A 23 12.70 -3.22 -29.85
CA CYS A 23 12.26 -2.48 -31.04
C CYS A 23 10.80 -2.01 -30.88
N ASP A 24 10.39 -1.03 -31.69
CA ASP A 24 9.09 -0.37 -31.55
C ASP A 24 7.92 -1.36 -31.80
N GLU A 25 8.08 -2.31 -32.70
CA GLU A 25 7.05 -3.36 -32.93
C GLU A 25 6.89 -4.28 -31.71
N CYS A 26 7.99 -4.72 -31.10
CA CYS A 26 7.95 -5.54 -29.89
C CYS A 26 7.39 -4.75 -28.72
N LYS A 27 7.70 -3.46 -28.63
CA LYS A 27 7.14 -2.56 -27.62
C LYS A 27 5.63 -2.42 -27.78
N ASN A 28 5.16 -2.18 -29.01
CA ASN A 28 3.73 -2.06 -29.28
C ASN A 28 2.97 -3.36 -28.96
N LYS A 29 3.52 -4.52 -29.33
CA LYS A 29 2.94 -5.82 -28.97
C LYS A 29 2.88 -6.02 -27.45
N TYR A 30 3.96 -5.70 -26.74
CA TYR A 30 4.03 -5.80 -25.29
C TYR A 30 3.02 -4.86 -24.61
N ASP A 31 2.95 -3.60 -25.04
CA ASP A 31 2.04 -2.61 -24.48
C ASP A 31 0.57 -2.98 -24.73
N LYS A 32 0.27 -3.54 -25.93
CA LYS A 32 -1.07 -4.05 -26.26
C LYS A 32 -1.46 -5.22 -25.36
N SER A 33 -0.60 -6.23 -25.26
CA SER A 33 -0.82 -7.40 -24.41
C SER A 33 -0.99 -7.00 -22.94
N LYS A 34 -0.17 -6.07 -22.45
CA LYS A 34 -0.28 -5.55 -21.08
C LYS A 34 -1.61 -4.82 -20.83
N LYS A 35 -2.08 -4.02 -21.82
CA LYS A 35 -3.39 -3.36 -21.75
C LYS A 35 -4.54 -4.37 -21.72
N GLU A 36 -4.48 -5.41 -22.53
CA GLU A 36 -5.48 -6.47 -22.59
C GLU A 36 -5.53 -7.25 -21.29
N SER A 37 -4.38 -7.71 -20.78
CA SER A 37 -4.28 -8.40 -19.48
C SER A 37 -4.80 -7.53 -18.33
N TYR A 38 -4.50 -6.23 -18.36
CA TYR A 38 -5.02 -5.30 -17.35
C TYR A 38 -6.54 -5.10 -17.45
N LYS A 39 -7.10 -5.04 -18.66
CA LYS A 39 -8.56 -4.96 -18.88
C LYS A 39 -9.25 -6.21 -18.35
N GLU A 40 -8.70 -7.39 -18.65
CA GLU A 40 -9.22 -8.68 -18.19
C GLU A 40 -9.15 -8.79 -16.65
N TYR A 41 -7.99 -8.46 -16.07
CA TYR A 41 -7.84 -8.36 -14.62
C TYR A 41 -8.89 -7.44 -13.99
N LYS A 42 -9.08 -6.24 -14.56
CA LYS A 42 -10.06 -5.26 -14.07
C LYS A 42 -11.51 -5.78 -14.19
N LYS A 43 -11.83 -6.51 -15.27
CA LYS A 43 -13.17 -7.11 -15.49
C LYS A 43 -13.46 -8.22 -14.47
N ASN A 44 -12.46 -9.02 -14.12
CA ASN A 44 -12.59 -10.19 -13.26
C ASN A 44 -12.43 -9.88 -11.77
N ARG A 45 -12.11 -8.62 -11.40
CA ARG A 45 -12.00 -8.21 -9.99
C ARG A 45 -13.33 -8.26 -9.27
N LYS A 46 -13.32 -8.88 -8.09
CA LYS A 46 -14.49 -8.97 -7.19
C LYS A 46 -14.57 -7.82 -6.19
N ASP A 47 -13.50 -7.03 -6.05
CA ASP A 47 -13.34 -5.95 -5.06
C ASP A 47 -13.69 -4.53 -5.58
N ASN A 48 -14.64 -4.45 -6.52
CA ASN A 48 -15.03 -3.17 -7.14
C ASN A 48 -15.57 -2.14 -6.12
N ARG A 49 -16.25 -2.61 -5.06
CA ARG A 49 -16.79 -1.76 -3.99
C ARG A 49 -15.65 -1.11 -3.19
N GLU A 50 -14.66 -1.90 -2.80
CA GLU A 50 -13.48 -1.44 -2.05
C GLU A 50 -12.63 -0.48 -2.87
N GLN A 51 -12.44 -0.78 -4.16
CA GLN A 51 -11.72 0.11 -5.08
C GLN A 51 -12.37 1.48 -5.22
N LYS A 52 -13.68 1.53 -5.40
CA LYS A 52 -14.44 2.80 -5.45
C LYS A 52 -14.27 3.55 -4.14
N PHE A 53 -14.33 2.85 -3.01
CA PHE A 53 -14.12 3.43 -1.70
C PHE A 53 -12.72 4.04 -1.57
N TYR A 54 -11.65 3.31 -1.90
CA TYR A 54 -10.28 3.83 -1.80
C TYR A 54 -9.98 5.00 -2.74
N SER A 55 -10.82 5.21 -3.76
CA SER A 55 -10.75 6.34 -4.69
C SER A 55 -11.68 7.50 -4.28
N SER A 56 -12.48 7.34 -3.24
CA SER A 56 -13.47 8.33 -2.82
C SER A 56 -12.82 9.52 -2.10
N LYS A 57 -13.48 10.67 -2.17
CA LYS A 57 -13.05 11.90 -1.50
C LYS A 57 -13.07 11.73 0.02
N GLU A 58 -14.08 11.06 0.54
CA GLU A 58 -14.26 10.78 1.97
C GLU A 58 -13.07 9.98 2.53
N TRP A 59 -12.66 8.92 1.81
CA TRP A 59 -11.48 8.14 2.20
C TRP A 59 -10.20 8.97 2.18
N ILE A 60 -9.99 9.77 1.14
CA ILE A 60 -8.79 10.61 1.02
C ILE A 60 -8.69 11.56 2.22
N ILE A 61 -9.80 12.20 2.61
CA ILE A 61 -9.86 13.11 3.76
C ILE A 61 -9.52 12.38 5.05
N VAL A 62 -10.21 11.27 5.33
CA VAL A 62 -10.01 10.49 6.57
C VAL A 62 -8.59 9.92 6.65
N ARG A 63 -8.08 9.38 5.56
CA ARG A 63 -6.69 8.92 5.46
C ARG A 63 -5.68 10.00 5.84
N ASP A 64 -5.87 11.22 5.33
CA ASP A 64 -4.96 12.33 5.58
C ASP A 64 -5.11 12.90 7.01
N ILE A 65 -6.31 12.82 7.61
CA ILE A 65 -6.54 13.10 9.03
C ILE A 65 -5.75 12.11 9.89
N VAL A 66 -5.85 10.81 9.60
CA VAL A 66 -5.13 9.77 10.36
C VAL A 66 -3.61 9.94 10.22
N ARG A 67 -3.11 10.23 9.03
CA ARG A 67 -1.68 10.51 8.82
C ARG A 67 -1.19 11.66 9.70
N ARG A 68 -1.90 12.76 9.72
CA ARG A 68 -1.55 13.93 10.54
C ARG A 68 -1.64 13.63 12.04
N LYS A 69 -2.71 12.95 12.48
CA LYS A 69 -2.93 12.57 13.88
C LYS A 69 -1.75 11.77 14.46
N TYR A 70 -1.09 10.96 13.64
CA TYR A 70 0.03 10.11 14.05
C TYR A 70 1.38 10.56 13.47
N ASN A 71 1.54 11.84 13.16
CA ASN A 71 2.79 12.44 12.64
C ASN A 71 3.39 11.70 11.45
N ASN A 72 2.55 11.07 10.62
CA ASN A 72 2.94 10.31 9.44
C ASN A 72 3.95 9.18 9.71
N ILE A 73 3.99 8.62 10.93
CA ILE A 73 4.88 7.52 11.30
C ILE A 73 4.14 6.19 11.40
N CYS A 74 4.87 5.10 11.14
CA CYS A 74 4.40 3.73 11.35
C CYS A 74 4.40 3.41 12.85
N LEU A 75 3.23 3.26 13.48
CA LEU A 75 3.16 3.00 14.93
C LEU A 75 3.78 1.67 15.33
N TYR A 76 3.65 0.64 14.50
CA TYR A 76 4.27 -0.64 14.76
C TYR A 76 5.80 -0.53 14.77
N SER A 77 6.39 0.07 13.75
CA SER A 77 7.85 0.25 13.71
C SER A 77 8.34 1.11 14.88
N TYR A 78 7.60 2.13 15.26
CA TYR A 78 7.96 3.00 16.39
C TYR A 78 7.97 2.26 17.74
N TYR A 79 6.92 1.47 18.03
CA TYR A 79 6.80 0.81 19.35
C TYR A 79 7.39 -0.59 19.41
N VAL A 80 7.37 -1.35 18.32
CA VAL A 80 7.83 -2.75 18.30
C VAL A 80 9.26 -2.83 17.78
N ASP A 81 9.54 -2.26 16.59
CA ASP A 81 10.87 -2.31 15.99
C ASP A 81 11.83 -1.29 16.62
N LYS A 82 11.32 -0.29 17.38
CA LYS A 82 12.08 0.84 17.94
C LYS A 82 12.76 1.69 16.86
N GLU A 83 12.12 1.79 15.71
CA GLU A 83 12.60 2.54 14.55
C GLU A 83 11.56 3.55 14.09
N ILE A 84 12.01 4.76 13.73
CA ILE A 84 11.15 5.76 13.10
C ILE A 84 11.07 5.46 11.61
N LYS A 85 9.90 5.02 11.15
CA LYS A 85 9.61 4.80 9.73
C LYS A 85 8.37 5.58 9.33
N TYR A 86 8.40 6.17 8.13
CA TYR A 86 7.23 6.84 7.59
C TYR A 86 6.09 5.87 7.27
N CYS A 87 4.87 6.37 7.42
CA CYS A 87 3.66 5.69 7.03
C CYS A 87 3.49 5.73 5.50
N ASN A 88 3.36 4.58 4.87
CA ASN A 88 3.00 4.44 3.46
C ASN A 88 1.50 4.17 3.30
N VAL A 89 0.91 3.40 4.21
CA VAL A 89 -0.44 2.87 4.14
C VAL A 89 -1.23 3.19 5.41
N ILE A 90 -2.48 3.59 5.27
CA ILE A 90 -3.44 3.56 6.37
C ILE A 90 -4.21 2.26 6.27
N HIS A 91 -4.05 1.41 7.30
CA HIS A 91 -4.62 0.07 7.38
C HIS A 91 -5.88 0.05 8.23
N HIS A 92 -6.89 -0.72 7.81
CA HIS A 92 -8.09 -1.00 8.59
C HIS A 92 -7.82 -2.18 9.53
N ILE A 93 -7.90 -1.96 10.85
CA ILE A 93 -7.69 -3.01 11.86
C ILE A 93 -8.74 -4.11 11.70
N ILE A 94 -10.01 -3.73 11.55
CA ILE A 94 -11.08 -4.62 11.08
C ILE A 94 -11.21 -4.37 9.58
N GLU A 95 -11.03 -5.39 8.77
CA GLU A 95 -11.02 -5.28 7.31
C GLU A 95 -12.40 -4.88 6.75
N LEU A 96 -12.41 -4.18 5.61
CA LEU A 96 -13.65 -3.71 4.96
C LEU A 96 -14.64 -4.84 4.62
N LYS A 97 -14.12 -6.02 4.31
CA LYS A 97 -14.93 -7.21 4.02
C LYS A 97 -15.61 -7.80 5.27
N GLU A 98 -15.10 -7.50 6.47
CA GLU A 98 -15.68 -7.95 7.75
C GLU A 98 -16.71 -6.97 8.27
N ASP A 99 -16.38 -5.68 8.23
CA ASP A 99 -17.26 -4.63 8.73
C ASP A 99 -17.11 -3.36 7.87
N TRP A 100 -18.02 -3.23 6.91
CA TRP A 100 -18.04 -2.09 6.00
C TRP A 100 -18.33 -0.76 6.68
N ASP A 101 -19.07 -0.77 7.79
CA ASP A 101 -19.50 0.46 8.44
C ASP A 101 -18.34 1.15 9.17
N LYS A 102 -17.30 0.39 9.50
CA LYS A 102 -16.05 0.91 10.06
C LYS A 102 -15.05 1.46 9.05
N ARG A 103 -15.44 1.58 7.77
CA ARG A 103 -14.53 2.02 6.70
C ARG A 103 -13.95 3.42 6.88
N LEU A 104 -14.66 4.33 7.54
CA LEU A 104 -14.22 5.70 7.83
C LEU A 104 -14.00 5.95 9.32
N ASP A 105 -14.15 4.93 10.15
CA ASP A 105 -13.91 5.02 11.59
C ASP A 105 -12.41 5.20 11.87
N ILE A 106 -12.03 6.38 12.37
CA ILE A 106 -10.63 6.71 12.71
C ILE A 106 -10.07 5.75 13.75
N ASP A 107 -10.91 5.21 14.64
CA ASP A 107 -10.45 4.26 15.66
C ASP A 107 -10.16 2.88 15.07
N ASN A 108 -10.73 2.58 13.91
CA ASN A 108 -10.40 1.38 13.13
C ASN A 108 -9.19 1.56 12.19
N LEU A 109 -8.57 2.74 12.14
CA LEU A 109 -7.49 3.06 11.21
C LEU A 109 -6.14 3.23 11.92
N ILE A 110 -5.07 2.69 11.32
CA ILE A 110 -3.71 2.78 11.84
C ILE A 110 -2.69 3.05 10.72
N PRO A 111 -1.71 3.95 10.92
CA PRO A 111 -0.64 4.19 9.97
C PRO A 111 0.45 3.12 10.05
N LEU A 112 0.76 2.50 8.91
CA LEU A 112 1.77 1.45 8.79
C LEU A 112 2.73 1.72 7.63
N SER A 113 3.96 1.18 7.72
CA SER A 113 4.86 1.07 6.58
C SER A 113 4.45 -0.12 5.69
N ASP A 114 4.87 -0.11 4.41
CA ASP A 114 4.58 -1.22 3.49
C ASP A 114 5.06 -2.58 4.01
N LYS A 115 6.23 -2.59 4.67
CA LYS A 115 6.78 -3.82 5.26
C LYS A 115 5.87 -4.37 6.36
N VAL A 116 5.47 -3.49 7.28
CA VAL A 116 4.60 -3.88 8.40
C VAL A 116 3.21 -4.27 7.92
N HIS A 117 2.65 -3.55 6.95
CA HIS A 117 1.36 -3.88 6.33
C HIS A 117 1.33 -5.33 5.80
N LYS A 118 2.42 -5.77 5.15
CA LYS A 118 2.56 -7.17 4.71
C LYS A 118 2.64 -8.15 5.89
N ILE A 119 3.29 -7.77 6.99
CA ILE A 119 3.35 -8.61 8.21
C ILE A 119 1.96 -8.78 8.80
N VAL A 120 1.20 -7.69 8.93
CA VAL A 120 -0.17 -7.70 9.44
C VAL A 120 -1.07 -8.62 8.61
N HIS A 121 -1.05 -8.47 7.27
CA HIS A 121 -1.84 -9.34 6.39
C HIS A 121 -1.44 -10.82 6.50
N ARG A 122 -0.16 -11.14 6.62
CA ARG A 122 0.27 -12.52 6.85
C ARG A 122 -0.28 -13.10 8.16
N ALA A 123 -0.36 -12.30 9.22
CA ALA A 123 -0.97 -12.74 10.48
C ALA A 123 -2.48 -12.96 10.31
N TYR A 124 -3.16 -12.06 9.58
CA TYR A 124 -4.60 -12.17 9.30
C TYR A 124 -4.94 -13.41 8.45
N ASP A 125 -4.07 -13.76 7.52
CA ASP A 125 -4.26 -14.91 6.62
C ASP A 125 -3.88 -16.25 7.27
N ARG A 126 -3.12 -16.23 8.38
CA ARG A 126 -2.62 -17.45 9.03
C ARG A 126 -3.69 -18.19 9.83
N SER A 127 -4.39 -17.48 10.71
CA SER A 127 -5.48 -18.01 11.52
C SER A 127 -6.32 -16.92 12.15
N ASP A 128 -7.56 -17.24 12.53
CA ASP A 128 -8.44 -16.32 13.26
C ASP A 128 -7.85 -15.89 14.61
N LYS A 129 -7.08 -16.78 15.26
CA LYS A 129 -6.38 -16.47 16.50
C LYS A 129 -5.31 -15.42 16.27
N ASP A 130 -4.40 -15.65 15.31
CA ASP A 130 -3.32 -14.72 14.96
C ASP A 130 -3.88 -13.36 14.53
N LYS A 131 -5.00 -13.38 13.79
CA LYS A 131 -5.71 -12.18 13.37
C LYS A 131 -6.19 -11.36 14.57
N LYS A 132 -6.87 -11.99 15.52
CA LYS A 132 -7.38 -11.31 16.73
C LYS A 132 -6.24 -10.76 17.59
N GLU A 133 -5.18 -11.52 17.77
CA GLU A 133 -3.99 -11.09 18.51
C GLU A 133 -3.33 -9.87 17.84
N MET A 134 -3.17 -9.91 16.51
CA MET A 134 -2.62 -8.78 15.77
C MET A 134 -3.54 -7.55 15.83
N GLN A 135 -4.85 -7.72 15.69
CA GLN A 135 -5.82 -6.61 15.81
C GLN A 135 -5.74 -5.96 17.19
N GLU A 136 -5.62 -6.75 18.26
CA GLU A 136 -5.49 -6.20 19.62
C GLU A 136 -4.15 -5.47 19.80
N LEU A 137 -3.06 -6.04 19.34
CA LEU A 137 -1.76 -5.37 19.33
C LEU A 137 -1.86 -3.99 18.64
N LEU A 138 -2.45 -3.93 17.45
CA LEU A 138 -2.60 -2.66 16.73
C LEU A 138 -3.42 -1.63 17.51
N ARG A 139 -4.48 -2.06 18.22
CA ARG A 139 -5.27 -1.17 19.10
C ARG A 139 -4.44 -0.68 20.29
N GLU A 140 -3.63 -1.55 20.88
CA GLU A 140 -2.74 -1.17 21.99
C GLU A 140 -1.72 -0.14 21.56
N LEU A 141 -1.09 -0.29 20.39
CA LEU A 141 -0.14 0.69 19.86
C LEU A 141 -0.79 2.07 19.69
N LYS A 142 -2.03 2.12 19.21
CA LYS A 142 -2.80 3.38 19.11
C LYS A 142 -3.05 4.00 20.48
N ARG A 143 -3.51 3.19 21.45
CA ARG A 143 -3.76 3.66 22.84
C ARG A 143 -2.48 4.20 23.48
N LYS A 144 -1.36 3.50 23.27
CA LYS A 144 -0.05 3.91 23.77
C LYS A 144 0.37 5.26 23.20
N TYR A 145 0.26 5.43 21.88
CA TYR A 145 0.55 6.70 21.23
C TYR A 145 -0.32 7.84 21.76
N GLN A 146 -1.64 7.61 21.89
CA GLN A 146 -2.56 8.62 22.40
C GLN A 146 -2.21 9.05 23.82
N LYS A 147 -1.86 8.12 24.72
CA LYS A 147 -1.42 8.45 26.08
C LYS A 147 -0.14 9.29 26.08
N GLU A 148 0.87 8.90 25.30
CA GLU A 148 2.16 9.55 25.26
C GLU A 148 2.07 10.99 24.71
N PHE A 149 1.34 11.17 23.60
CA PHE A 149 1.26 12.47 22.94
C PHE A 149 0.12 13.37 23.41
N SER A 150 -0.91 12.84 24.06
CA SER A 150 -1.94 13.69 24.70
C SER A 150 -1.48 14.29 26.01
N ALA A 151 -0.52 13.68 26.71
CA ALA A 151 0.09 14.25 27.91
C ALA A 151 0.92 15.51 27.59
N ASN A 152 1.56 15.54 26.43
CA ASN A 152 2.41 16.65 25.98
C ASN A 152 1.63 17.89 25.50
N LEU A 153 0.31 17.79 25.30
CA LEU A 153 -0.55 18.92 24.91
C LEU A 153 -1.16 19.66 26.11
N LYS A 154 -0.95 19.16 27.34
CA LYS A 154 -1.46 19.75 28.58
C LYS A 154 -0.38 20.45 29.44
N SER A 155 0.83 20.45 28.96
CA SER A 155 1.97 21.21 29.52
C SER A 155 2.33 22.38 28.62
#